data_a39cc0e9b0d24cda4e1e05b0f0c160c5
#
_entry.id   a39cc0e9b0d24cda4e1e05b0f0c160c5
#
_cell.length_a   1.000
_cell.length_b   1.000
_cell.length_c   1.000
_cell.angle_alpha   90.00
_cell.angle_beta   90.00
_cell.angle_gamma   90.00
#
_symmetry.space_group_name_H-M   'P 1'
#
loop_
_entity.id
_entity.type
_entity.pdbx_description
1 polymer ?
#
loop_
_entity_poly.entity_id
_entity_poly.type
_entity_poly.pdbx_seq_one_letter_code
_entity_poly.pdbx_strand_id
1 'polypeptide(L)'
;MTAGHGAQEWDSRYAGSDRVWSAAPNAWVAATLREWFTGRALDLGTGEGRHAVWLAALGWRVTAVDFSTVGIERGRAGAQDVGVEVDWVVSDVRTWEPTAGETFDLVLVAYLHLEDDVLARARTWLAPGGALVVVGHALRNLTEGVGGPQDARLLHTEAEYREASRGLVVEQLGEVVRHLPDGDAIDLALVARRPWGDQ
;
A
#
# COMPACT_ATOMS: atom_id res chain seq x y z
N MET A 1 -8.06 -24.28 3.91
CA MET A 1 -8.92 -23.37 3.13
C MET A 1 -8.53 -21.96 3.56
N THR A 2 -7.78 -21.27 2.73
CA THR A 2 -7.22 -19.95 2.99
C THR A 2 -8.33 -18.91 3.03
N ALA A 3 -8.49 -18.23 4.16
CA ALA A 3 -9.40 -17.10 4.32
C ALA A 3 -8.82 -15.82 3.66
N GLY A 4 -8.32 -15.95 2.45
CA GLY A 4 -7.95 -14.82 1.61
C GLY A 4 -9.16 -14.44 0.78
N HIS A 5 -9.70 -13.27 0.99
CA HIS A 5 -10.75 -12.73 0.13
C HIS A 5 -10.25 -12.67 -1.31
N GLY A 6 -10.86 -13.46 -2.20
CA GLY A 6 -10.49 -13.49 -3.63
C GLY A 6 -10.99 -12.25 -4.37
N ALA A 7 -10.53 -12.07 -5.61
CA ALA A 7 -10.93 -10.93 -6.46
C ALA A 7 -12.45 -10.75 -6.54
N GLN A 8 -13.22 -11.82 -6.68
CA GLN A 8 -14.69 -11.77 -6.74
C GLN A 8 -15.35 -11.23 -5.46
N GLU A 9 -14.77 -11.52 -4.30
CA GLU A 9 -15.30 -11.04 -3.01
C GLU A 9 -15.02 -9.54 -2.86
N TRP A 10 -13.83 -9.07 -3.25
CA TRP A 10 -13.51 -7.66 -3.29
C TRP A 10 -14.30 -6.91 -4.34
N ASP A 11 -14.47 -7.47 -5.54
CA ASP A 11 -15.35 -6.88 -6.58
C ASP A 11 -16.78 -6.69 -6.05
N SER A 12 -17.31 -7.71 -5.35
CA SER A 12 -18.64 -7.63 -4.73
C SER A 12 -18.71 -6.55 -3.65
N ARG A 13 -17.66 -6.42 -2.84
CA ARG A 13 -17.56 -5.39 -1.80
C ARG A 13 -17.49 -3.99 -2.40
N TYR A 14 -16.67 -3.79 -3.43
CA TYR A 14 -16.60 -2.53 -4.15
C TYR A 14 -17.93 -2.23 -4.85
N ALA A 15 -18.54 -3.18 -5.54
CA ALA A 15 -19.84 -2.99 -6.21
C ALA A 15 -20.99 -2.66 -5.26
N GLY A 16 -20.95 -3.15 -4.01
CA GLY A 16 -22.00 -3.02 -3.00
C GLY A 16 -22.08 -1.66 -2.29
N SER A 17 -21.17 -0.73 -2.53
CA SER A 17 -21.15 0.60 -1.90
C SER A 17 -20.69 1.67 -2.89
N ASP A 18 -21.06 2.92 -2.69
CA ASP A 18 -20.59 4.02 -3.54
C ASP A 18 -19.08 4.21 -3.42
N ARG A 19 -18.53 4.00 -2.22
CA ARG A 19 -17.09 3.96 -1.95
C ARG A 19 -16.83 3.14 -0.69
N VAL A 20 -15.86 2.22 -0.76
CA VAL A 20 -15.46 1.42 0.41
C VAL A 20 -14.50 2.20 1.31
N TRP A 21 -13.63 3.00 0.70
CA TRP A 21 -12.62 3.79 1.41
C TRP A 21 -12.81 5.28 1.19
N SER A 22 -12.27 6.12 2.09
CA SER A 22 -12.25 7.57 1.88
C SER A 22 -11.48 7.92 0.59
N ALA A 23 -11.85 9.02 -0.07
CA ALA A 23 -11.10 9.55 -1.22
C ALA A 23 -9.72 10.08 -0.82
N ALA A 24 -9.57 10.52 0.43
CA ALA A 24 -8.31 11.03 0.95
C ALA A 24 -7.32 9.87 1.22
N PRO A 25 -6.02 10.10 1.00
CA PRO A 25 -4.99 9.15 1.39
C PRO A 25 -4.98 8.93 2.91
N ASN A 26 -4.36 7.85 3.36
CA ASN A 26 -4.08 7.66 4.78
C ASN A 26 -3.26 8.85 5.30
N ALA A 27 -3.61 9.38 6.47
CA ALA A 27 -3.01 10.60 7.01
C ALA A 27 -1.50 10.46 7.27
N TRP A 28 -1.06 9.27 7.78
CA TRP A 28 0.35 9.00 7.99
C TRP A 28 1.10 8.90 6.66
N VAL A 29 0.56 8.21 5.66
CA VAL A 29 1.14 8.15 4.30
C VAL A 29 1.28 9.56 3.73
N ALA A 30 0.24 10.37 3.84
CA ALA A 30 0.26 11.74 3.35
C ALA A 30 1.31 12.61 4.08
N ALA A 31 1.40 12.51 5.40
CA ALA A 31 2.41 13.23 6.19
C ALA A 31 3.84 12.80 5.83
N THR A 32 4.04 11.49 5.58
CA THR A 32 5.35 10.93 5.23
C THR A 32 5.82 11.36 3.85
N LEU A 33 4.95 11.30 2.84
CA LEU A 33 5.35 11.41 1.43
C LEU A 33 5.15 12.79 0.81
N ARG A 34 4.42 13.70 1.44
CA ARG A 34 4.03 15.01 0.85
C ARG A 34 5.18 15.84 0.30
N GLU A 35 6.32 15.80 0.97
CA GLU A 35 7.49 16.64 0.64
C GLU A 35 8.62 15.84 -0.02
N TRP A 36 8.37 14.59 -0.41
CA TRP A 36 9.38 13.80 -1.09
C TRP A 36 9.53 14.23 -2.54
N PHE A 37 10.77 14.16 -3.05
CA PHE A 37 11.02 14.34 -4.48
C PHE A 37 10.29 13.26 -5.27
N THR A 38 9.55 13.69 -6.29
CA THR A 38 8.73 12.81 -7.11
C THR A 38 9.57 12.03 -8.10
N GLY A 39 9.15 10.81 -8.39
CA GLY A 39 9.78 9.89 -9.32
C GLY A 39 8.77 8.88 -9.82
N ARG A 40 9.17 7.62 -9.86
CA ARG A 40 8.30 6.48 -10.20
C ARG A 40 7.78 5.84 -8.93
N ALA A 41 6.47 5.75 -8.78
CA ALA A 41 5.81 5.10 -7.65
C ALA A 41 5.05 3.85 -8.09
N LEU A 42 5.10 2.82 -7.25
CA LEU A 42 4.29 1.62 -7.36
C LEU A 42 3.35 1.56 -6.15
N ASP A 43 2.03 1.45 -6.40
CA ASP A 43 1.02 1.25 -5.36
C ASP A 43 0.46 -0.17 -5.48
N LEU A 44 0.86 -1.06 -4.55
CA LEU A 44 0.48 -2.47 -4.53
C LEU A 44 -0.76 -2.71 -3.68
N GLY A 45 -1.77 -3.34 -4.28
CA GLY A 45 -3.07 -3.50 -3.64
C GLY A 45 -3.80 -2.16 -3.55
N THR A 46 -3.79 -1.41 -4.66
CA THR A 46 -4.28 -0.02 -4.72
C THR A 46 -5.76 0.13 -4.43
N GLY A 47 -6.57 -0.94 -4.61
CA GLY A 47 -8.02 -0.93 -4.46
C GLY A 47 -8.68 0.10 -5.37
N GLU A 48 -9.42 1.05 -4.77
CA GLU A 48 -10.05 2.18 -5.48
C GLU A 48 -9.06 3.32 -5.80
N GLY A 49 -7.75 3.12 -5.61
CA GLY A 49 -6.71 4.03 -6.07
C GLY A 49 -6.51 5.31 -5.27
N ARG A 50 -7.00 5.39 -4.01
CA ARG A 50 -6.91 6.64 -3.23
C ARG A 50 -5.49 7.18 -3.07
N HIS A 51 -4.48 6.28 -2.89
CA HIS A 51 -3.09 6.68 -2.79
C HIS A 51 -2.47 6.94 -4.16
N ALA A 52 -2.78 6.09 -5.15
CA ALA A 52 -2.30 6.24 -6.52
C ALA A 52 -2.70 7.59 -7.13
N VAL A 53 -3.99 7.95 -7.03
CA VAL A 53 -4.52 9.23 -7.52
C VAL A 53 -3.88 10.42 -6.78
N TRP A 54 -3.75 10.31 -5.46
CA TRP A 54 -3.11 11.37 -4.66
C TRP A 54 -1.62 11.54 -5.00
N LEU A 55 -0.86 10.45 -5.15
CA LEU A 55 0.54 10.50 -5.57
C LEU A 55 0.70 11.12 -6.97
N ALA A 56 -0.17 10.72 -7.92
CA ALA A 56 -0.18 11.32 -9.25
C ALA A 56 -0.47 12.82 -9.21
N ALA A 57 -1.39 13.28 -8.34
CA ALA A 57 -1.67 14.70 -8.14
C ALA A 57 -0.49 15.47 -7.54
N LEU A 58 0.43 14.80 -6.83
CA LEU A 58 1.70 15.36 -6.37
C LEU A 58 2.80 15.35 -7.45
N GLY A 59 2.55 14.76 -8.63
CA GLY A 59 3.51 14.70 -9.74
C GLY A 59 4.31 13.39 -9.82
N TRP A 60 3.96 12.35 -9.06
CA TRP A 60 4.56 11.03 -9.23
C TRP A 60 4.06 10.36 -10.53
N ARG A 61 4.92 9.58 -11.17
CA ARG A 61 4.52 8.64 -12.22
C ARG A 61 4.14 7.32 -11.56
N VAL A 62 2.84 7.05 -11.49
CA VAL A 62 2.31 5.96 -10.67
C VAL A 62 1.89 4.78 -11.50
N THR A 63 2.37 3.59 -11.14
CA THR A 63 1.81 2.29 -11.51
C THR A 63 1.00 1.76 -10.33
N ALA A 64 -0.27 1.43 -10.55
CA ALA A 64 -1.21 0.98 -9.52
C ALA A 64 -1.72 -0.42 -9.86
N VAL A 65 -1.47 -1.38 -8.98
CA VAL A 65 -1.76 -2.80 -9.19
C VAL A 65 -2.81 -3.28 -8.20
N ASP A 66 -3.88 -3.88 -8.69
CA ASP A 66 -4.89 -4.58 -7.89
C ASP A 66 -5.54 -5.69 -8.72
N PHE A 67 -6.00 -6.75 -8.08
CA PHE A 67 -6.71 -7.84 -8.77
C PHE A 67 -8.18 -7.49 -9.03
N SER A 68 -8.76 -6.52 -8.31
CA SER A 68 -10.16 -6.11 -8.47
C SER A 68 -10.33 -5.22 -9.69
N THR A 69 -11.05 -5.71 -10.68
CA THR A 69 -11.43 -4.91 -11.84
C THR A 69 -12.31 -3.73 -11.44
N VAL A 70 -13.25 -3.95 -10.51
CA VAL A 70 -14.16 -2.90 -10.03
C VAL A 70 -13.39 -1.81 -9.28
N GLY A 71 -12.43 -2.19 -8.42
CA GLY A 71 -11.54 -1.25 -7.73
C GLY A 71 -10.76 -0.38 -8.71
N ILE A 72 -10.12 -1.01 -9.69
CA ILE A 72 -9.34 -0.31 -10.73
C ILE A 72 -10.21 0.64 -11.56
N GLU A 73 -11.42 0.24 -11.96
CA GLU A 73 -12.34 1.11 -12.72
C GLU A 73 -12.74 2.35 -11.92
N ARG A 74 -12.99 2.21 -10.62
CA ARG A 74 -13.25 3.33 -9.73
C ARG A 74 -12.03 4.24 -9.56
N GLY A 75 -10.85 3.65 -9.44
CA GLY A 75 -9.60 4.40 -9.43
C GLY A 75 -9.40 5.24 -10.69
N ARG A 76 -9.67 4.66 -11.87
CA ARG A 76 -9.64 5.36 -13.17
C ARG A 76 -10.61 6.54 -13.20
N ALA A 77 -11.85 6.33 -12.76
CA ALA A 77 -12.84 7.41 -12.68
C ALA A 77 -12.36 8.53 -11.74
N GLY A 78 -11.87 8.19 -10.55
CA GLY A 78 -11.31 9.17 -9.62
C GLY A 78 -10.10 9.94 -10.15
N ALA A 79 -9.24 9.28 -10.94
CA ALA A 79 -8.11 9.95 -11.61
C ALA A 79 -8.59 10.94 -12.67
N GLN A 80 -9.61 10.55 -13.46
CA GLN A 80 -10.22 11.44 -14.46
C GLN A 80 -10.87 12.67 -13.82
N ASP A 81 -11.57 12.49 -12.70
CA ASP A 81 -12.25 13.58 -11.98
C ASP A 81 -11.28 14.68 -11.52
N VAL A 82 -10.04 14.31 -11.17
CA VAL A 82 -9.00 15.25 -10.73
C VAL A 82 -7.99 15.58 -11.82
N GLY A 83 -8.11 14.99 -13.02
CA GLY A 83 -7.28 15.31 -14.18
C GLY A 83 -5.85 14.78 -14.08
N VAL A 84 -5.64 13.60 -13.49
CA VAL A 84 -4.32 12.97 -13.38
C VAL A 84 -4.25 11.63 -14.12
N GLU A 85 -3.04 11.23 -14.48
CA GLU A 85 -2.76 9.95 -15.15
C GLU A 85 -2.12 8.96 -14.18
N VAL A 86 -2.59 7.72 -14.21
CA VAL A 86 -2.04 6.57 -13.48
C VAL A 86 -2.02 5.37 -14.41
N ASP A 87 -0.96 4.59 -14.37
CA ASP A 87 -0.87 3.31 -15.07
C ASP A 87 -1.54 2.22 -14.23
N TRP A 88 -2.74 1.82 -14.67
CA TRP A 88 -3.60 0.88 -13.93
C TRP A 88 -3.42 -0.54 -14.44
N VAL A 89 -3.05 -1.45 -13.55
CA VAL A 89 -2.82 -2.86 -13.83
C VAL A 89 -3.80 -3.73 -13.04
N VAL A 90 -4.65 -4.48 -13.75
CA VAL A 90 -5.49 -5.52 -13.13
C VAL A 90 -4.67 -6.79 -13.05
N SER A 91 -4.14 -7.10 -11.88
CA SER A 91 -3.33 -8.29 -11.64
C SER A 91 -3.25 -8.63 -10.15
N ASP A 92 -3.03 -9.92 -9.87
CA ASP A 92 -2.77 -10.38 -8.51
C ASP A 92 -1.35 -10.00 -8.08
N VAL A 93 -1.22 -9.18 -7.06
CA VAL A 93 0.07 -8.73 -6.51
C VAL A 93 0.98 -9.89 -6.06
N ARG A 94 0.42 -11.06 -5.77
CA ARG A 94 1.17 -12.28 -5.40
C ARG A 94 1.99 -12.84 -6.55
N THR A 95 1.56 -12.60 -7.79
CA THR A 95 2.19 -13.14 -9.00
C THR A 95 2.64 -12.07 -9.98
N TRP A 96 2.22 -10.83 -9.78
CA TRP A 96 2.62 -9.72 -10.63
C TRP A 96 4.10 -9.39 -10.43
N GLU A 97 4.75 -9.06 -11.53
CA GLU A 97 6.13 -8.57 -11.58
C GLU A 97 6.20 -7.35 -12.50
N PRO A 98 7.01 -6.34 -12.17
CA PRO A 98 7.27 -5.25 -13.10
C PRO A 98 8.02 -5.74 -14.34
N THR A 99 8.05 -4.94 -15.39
CA THR A 99 8.86 -5.24 -16.57
C THR A 99 10.33 -5.42 -16.16
N ALA A 100 11.01 -6.40 -16.78
CA ALA A 100 12.39 -6.69 -16.44
C ALA A 100 13.29 -5.44 -16.49
N GLY A 101 13.99 -5.18 -15.39
CA GLY A 101 14.84 -3.99 -15.21
C GLY A 101 14.08 -2.72 -14.79
N GLU A 102 12.77 -2.77 -14.67
CA GLU A 102 11.98 -1.66 -14.15
C GLU A 102 12.16 -1.54 -12.64
N THR A 103 12.39 -0.31 -12.17
CA THR A 103 12.55 0.00 -10.75
C THR A 103 11.76 1.25 -10.36
N PHE A 104 11.50 1.40 -9.05
CA PHE A 104 10.67 2.46 -8.50
C PHE A 104 11.43 3.23 -7.41
N ASP A 105 11.19 4.54 -7.36
CA ASP A 105 11.69 5.42 -6.29
C ASP A 105 10.85 5.28 -5.02
N LEU A 106 9.59 4.82 -5.17
CA LEU A 106 8.67 4.52 -4.09
C LEU A 106 7.90 3.22 -4.41
N VAL A 107 7.89 2.28 -3.48
CA VAL A 107 6.91 1.19 -3.44
C VAL A 107 6.06 1.39 -2.20
N LEU A 108 4.76 1.65 -2.41
CA LEU A 108 3.76 1.82 -1.37
C LEU A 108 2.91 0.56 -1.25
N VAL A 109 2.74 0.08 -0.01
CA VAL A 109 1.83 -1.01 0.33
C VAL A 109 0.97 -0.56 1.51
N ALA A 110 -0.33 -0.31 1.27
CA ALA A 110 -1.21 0.25 2.28
C ALA A 110 -2.43 -0.64 2.50
N TYR A 111 -2.53 -1.24 3.70
CA TYR A 111 -3.63 -2.13 4.11
C TYR A 111 -3.85 -3.33 3.19
N LEU A 112 -2.78 -3.85 2.64
CA LEU A 112 -2.77 -5.09 1.89
C LEU A 112 -2.66 -6.26 2.89
N HIS A 113 -3.72 -7.06 2.99
CA HIS A 113 -3.83 -8.17 3.93
C HIS A 113 -3.48 -9.49 3.23
N LEU A 114 -2.22 -9.87 3.24
CA LEU A 114 -1.72 -11.11 2.64
C LEU A 114 -0.80 -11.85 3.61
N GLU A 115 -0.87 -13.18 3.56
CA GLU A 115 0.02 -14.10 4.29
C GLU A 115 1.29 -14.43 3.49
N ASP A 116 1.59 -13.67 2.41
CA ASP A 116 2.62 -13.97 1.42
C ASP A 116 3.86 -13.06 1.55
N ASP A 117 4.91 -13.40 0.84
CA ASP A 117 6.19 -12.69 0.78
C ASP A 117 6.19 -11.43 -0.13
N VAL A 118 5.00 -10.88 -0.42
CA VAL A 118 4.85 -9.70 -1.31
C VAL A 118 5.76 -8.55 -0.90
N LEU A 119 5.90 -8.28 0.39
CA LEU A 119 6.77 -7.22 0.89
C LEU A 119 8.25 -7.52 0.62
N ALA A 120 8.66 -8.79 0.76
CA ALA A 120 10.04 -9.21 0.48
C ALA A 120 10.36 -9.11 -1.02
N ARG A 121 9.38 -9.34 -1.90
CA ARG A 121 9.54 -9.14 -3.34
C ARG A 121 9.53 -7.65 -3.69
N ALA A 122 8.62 -6.88 -3.12
CA ALA A 122 8.46 -5.45 -3.36
C ALA A 122 9.78 -4.67 -3.15
N ARG A 123 10.57 -5.02 -2.13
CA ARG A 123 11.88 -4.38 -1.88
C ARG A 123 12.87 -4.58 -3.03
N THR A 124 12.75 -5.65 -3.82
CA THR A 124 13.67 -5.94 -4.93
C THR A 124 13.44 -5.01 -6.13
N TRP A 125 12.28 -4.39 -6.22
CA TRP A 125 11.90 -3.47 -7.28
C TRP A 125 12.28 -2.01 -7.01
N LEU A 126 12.88 -1.73 -5.85
CA LEU A 126 13.34 -0.39 -5.52
C LEU A 126 14.55 0.02 -6.38
N ALA A 127 14.55 1.24 -6.87
CA ALA A 127 15.74 1.89 -7.40
C ALA A 127 16.78 2.13 -6.29
N PRO A 128 18.08 2.31 -6.59
CA PRO A 128 19.03 2.81 -5.59
C PRO A 128 18.51 4.11 -4.96
N GLY A 129 18.50 4.19 -3.64
CA GLY A 129 17.90 5.32 -2.89
C GLY A 129 16.36 5.29 -2.80
N GLY A 130 15.69 4.40 -3.52
CA GLY A 130 14.23 4.24 -3.46
C GLY A 130 13.76 3.67 -2.13
N ALA A 131 12.49 3.90 -1.78
CA ALA A 131 11.92 3.54 -0.50
C ALA A 131 10.75 2.57 -0.60
N LEU A 132 10.72 1.61 0.32
CA LEU A 132 9.55 0.80 0.65
C LEU A 132 8.80 1.48 1.79
N VAL A 133 7.55 1.83 1.56
CA VAL A 133 6.64 2.41 2.55
C VAL A 133 5.47 1.48 2.74
N VAL A 134 5.28 1.01 3.96
CA VAL A 134 4.22 0.06 4.31
C VAL A 134 3.40 0.59 5.47
N VAL A 135 2.09 0.46 5.39
CA VAL A 135 1.19 0.68 6.51
C VAL A 135 0.08 -0.37 6.50
N GLY A 136 -0.19 -0.96 7.65
CA GLY A 136 -1.26 -1.94 7.82
C GLY A 136 -1.70 -2.01 9.28
N HIS A 137 -2.76 -2.74 9.57
CA HIS A 137 -3.22 -2.89 10.95
C HIS A 137 -2.20 -3.68 11.78
N ALA A 138 -1.80 -3.14 12.92
CA ALA A 138 -0.93 -3.82 13.87
C ALA A 138 -1.67 -5.01 14.53
N LEU A 139 -0.93 -6.07 14.88
CA LEU A 139 -1.49 -7.19 15.62
C LEU A 139 -2.17 -6.74 16.93
N ARG A 140 -1.62 -5.74 17.61
CA ARG A 140 -2.16 -5.16 18.83
C ARG A 140 -3.53 -4.49 18.63
N ASN A 141 -3.86 -4.06 17.40
CA ASN A 141 -5.18 -3.51 17.10
C ASN A 141 -6.34 -4.48 17.38
N LEU A 142 -6.06 -5.80 17.36
CA LEU A 142 -7.08 -6.84 17.62
C LEU A 142 -7.66 -6.76 19.05
N THR A 143 -6.84 -6.36 20.02
CA THR A 143 -7.21 -6.35 21.45
C THR A 143 -7.33 -4.94 22.06
N GLU A 144 -6.64 -3.97 21.48
CA GLU A 144 -6.53 -2.63 22.06
C GLU A 144 -7.03 -1.52 21.12
N GLY A 145 -7.41 -1.87 19.88
CA GLY A 145 -7.87 -0.91 18.90
C GLY A 145 -9.28 -1.16 18.41
N VAL A 146 -9.74 -0.33 17.47
CA VAL A 146 -11.05 -0.45 16.81
C VAL A 146 -10.91 -0.64 15.32
N GLY A 147 -11.88 -1.33 14.72
CA GLY A 147 -11.91 -1.57 13.26
C GLY A 147 -10.81 -2.52 12.77
N GLY A 148 -10.72 -2.66 11.45
CA GLY A 148 -9.77 -3.57 10.81
C GLY A 148 -10.18 -5.05 10.86
N PRO A 149 -9.33 -5.92 10.30
CA PRO A 149 -9.55 -7.37 10.31
C PRO A 149 -9.57 -7.94 11.72
N GLN A 150 -10.45 -8.93 11.96
CA GLN A 150 -10.52 -9.67 13.23
C GLN A 150 -9.79 -11.04 13.16
N ASP A 151 -8.99 -11.25 12.12
CA ASP A 151 -8.14 -12.42 11.96
C ASP A 151 -6.68 -12.01 12.14
N ALA A 152 -6.03 -12.55 13.17
CA ALA A 152 -4.64 -12.24 13.50
C ALA A 152 -3.65 -12.49 12.33
N ARG A 153 -3.99 -13.40 11.41
CA ARG A 153 -3.16 -13.72 10.23
C ARG A 153 -3.11 -12.58 9.19
N LEU A 154 -4.06 -11.65 9.27
CA LEU A 154 -4.16 -10.48 8.39
C LEU A 154 -3.59 -9.20 9.05
N LEU A 155 -2.99 -9.33 10.23
CA LEU A 155 -2.45 -8.23 11.00
C LEU A 155 -0.92 -8.33 11.08
N HIS A 156 -0.26 -7.21 11.25
CA HIS A 156 1.18 -7.12 11.09
C HIS A 156 1.92 -6.94 12.41
N THR A 157 3.14 -7.47 12.43
CA THR A 157 4.10 -7.33 13.53
C THR A 157 5.38 -6.62 13.09
N GLU A 158 6.08 -5.99 14.03
CA GLU A 158 7.40 -5.40 13.72
C GLU A 158 8.40 -6.45 13.20
N ALA A 159 8.32 -7.69 13.67
CA ALA A 159 9.22 -8.75 13.23
C ALA A 159 9.05 -9.06 11.74
N GLU A 160 7.81 -9.10 11.25
CA GLU A 160 7.51 -9.29 9.81
C GLU A 160 8.03 -8.12 8.97
N TYR A 161 7.81 -6.88 9.41
CA TYR A 161 8.30 -5.71 8.66
C TYR A 161 9.82 -5.59 8.68
N ARG A 162 10.50 -6.00 9.77
CA ARG A 162 11.97 -6.09 9.82
C ARG A 162 12.49 -7.13 8.83
N GLU A 163 11.87 -8.30 8.76
CA GLU A 163 12.24 -9.33 7.79
C GLU A 163 12.00 -8.85 6.34
N ALA A 164 10.85 -8.24 6.07
CA ALA A 164 10.51 -7.69 4.76
C ALA A 164 11.49 -6.58 4.32
N SER A 165 12.06 -5.83 5.26
CA SER A 165 13.02 -4.75 4.98
C SER A 165 14.49 -5.20 5.03
N ARG A 166 14.78 -6.52 5.05
CA ARG A 166 16.15 -7.01 5.09
C ARG A 166 16.99 -6.48 3.92
N GLY A 167 18.15 -5.91 4.23
CA GLY A 167 19.04 -5.27 3.25
C GLY A 167 18.70 -3.83 2.92
N LEU A 168 17.62 -3.28 3.49
CA LEU A 168 17.28 -1.86 3.43
C LEU A 168 17.74 -1.14 4.71
N VAL A 169 17.89 0.17 4.63
CA VAL A 169 18.06 1.04 5.80
C VAL A 169 16.67 1.40 6.33
N VAL A 170 16.34 0.93 7.51
CA VAL A 170 15.06 1.24 8.17
C VAL A 170 15.15 2.65 8.75
N GLU A 171 14.35 3.58 8.19
CA GLU A 171 14.26 4.97 8.64
C GLU A 171 13.16 5.13 9.71
N GLN A 172 12.06 4.38 9.58
CA GLN A 172 10.96 4.34 10.54
C GLN A 172 10.38 2.93 10.60
N LEU A 173 10.13 2.44 11.81
CA LEU A 173 9.35 1.23 12.07
C LEU A 173 8.71 1.36 13.43
N GLY A 174 7.39 1.27 13.50
CA GLY A 174 6.64 1.32 14.73
C GLY A 174 5.16 1.54 14.52
N GLU A 175 4.42 1.52 15.62
CA GLU A 175 2.99 1.74 15.61
C GLU A 175 2.64 3.21 15.44
N VAL A 176 1.54 3.44 14.73
CA VAL A 176 0.91 4.75 14.56
C VAL A 176 -0.57 4.65 14.92
N VAL A 177 -1.06 5.61 15.69
CA VAL A 177 -2.45 5.64 16.14
C VAL A 177 -3.26 6.54 15.22
N ARG A 178 -4.40 6.00 14.73
CA ARG A 178 -5.42 6.78 14.03
C ARG A 178 -6.61 7.00 14.94
N HIS A 179 -6.87 8.25 15.28
CA HIS A 179 -8.06 8.63 16.06
C HIS A 179 -9.29 8.57 15.16
N LEU A 180 -10.26 7.75 15.52
CA LEU A 180 -11.52 7.55 14.83
C LEU A 180 -12.67 7.92 15.78
N PRO A 181 -13.89 8.21 15.26
CA PRO A 181 -15.04 8.56 16.11
C PRO A 181 -15.36 7.50 17.19
N ASP A 182 -15.14 6.22 16.86
CA ASP A 182 -15.47 5.07 17.71
C ASP A 182 -14.29 4.58 18.57
N GLY A 183 -13.14 5.26 18.54
CA GLY A 183 -11.93 4.90 19.29
C GLY A 183 -10.67 4.97 18.44
N ASP A 184 -9.57 4.46 18.97
CA ASP A 184 -8.28 4.48 18.31
C ASP A 184 -8.05 3.20 17.49
N ALA A 185 -7.64 3.33 16.23
CA ALA A 185 -7.10 2.23 15.44
C ALA A 185 -5.56 2.26 15.50
N ILE A 186 -4.96 1.10 15.71
CA ILE A 186 -3.50 0.95 15.83
C ILE A 186 -2.98 0.33 14.55
N ASP A 187 -2.19 1.09 13.81
CA ASP A 187 -1.53 0.64 12.59
C ASP A 187 -0.04 0.41 12.87
N LEU A 188 0.60 -0.42 12.06
CA LEU A 188 2.05 -0.58 12.01
C LEU A 188 2.57 0.08 10.73
N ALA A 189 3.62 0.86 10.86
CA ALA A 189 4.18 1.65 9.78
C ALA A 189 5.68 1.38 9.58
N LEU A 190 6.11 1.30 8.32
CA LEU A 190 7.50 1.11 7.92
C LEU A 190 7.88 2.13 6.84
N VAL A 191 9.04 2.74 7.00
CA VAL A 191 9.79 3.41 5.94
C VAL A 191 11.18 2.79 5.91
N ALA A 192 11.55 2.15 4.79
CA ALA A 192 12.86 1.54 4.62
C ALA A 192 13.40 1.85 3.24
N ARG A 193 14.67 2.27 3.16
CA ARG A 193 15.29 2.76 1.94
C ARG A 193 16.38 1.84 1.43
N ARG A 194 16.37 1.60 0.12
CA ARG A 194 17.48 0.91 -0.54
C ARG A 194 18.72 1.79 -0.50
N PRO A 195 19.88 1.29 -0.02
CA PRO A 195 21.14 2.04 -0.09
C PRO A 195 21.45 2.50 -1.52
N TRP A 196 22.05 3.68 -1.66
CA TRP A 196 22.74 4.05 -2.89
C TRP A 196 23.88 3.04 -3.06
N GLY A 197 23.93 2.34 -4.19
CA GLY A 197 25.08 1.43 -4.45
C GLY A 197 26.40 2.19 -4.28
N ASP A 198 27.44 1.47 -3.88
CA ASP A 198 28.79 2.03 -3.86
C ASP A 198 29.11 2.57 -5.27
N GLN A 199 29.46 3.88 -5.34
CA GLN A 199 29.93 4.53 -6.56
C GLN A 199 31.35 4.11 -6.85
#